data_3f8370c5efeaa52c6e2bbbf9a1e410e0
#
_entry.id   3f8370c5efeaa52c6e2bbbf9a1e410e0
#
_cell.length_a   1.000
_cell.length_b   1.000
_cell.length_c   1.000
_cell.angle_alpha   90.00
_cell.angle_beta   90.00
_cell.angle_gamma   90.00
#
_symmetry.space_group_name_H-M   'P 1'
#
loop_
_entity.id
_entity.type
_entity.pdbx_description
1 polymer ?
#
loop_
_entity_poly.entity_id
_entity_poly.type
_entity_poly.pdbx_seq_one_letter_code
_entity_poly.pdbx_strand_id
1 'polypeptide(L)'
;MKKKLFKGAFIDRDGVINKDLSYVYEKKNFIFQDGIFDLLRTLNKKNYLICIVTNQSGIARGLFTELQYKKITDYYINILRYSEIHISGVYHCPHHPDYSNENFKNCNCRKPKPGLFLKA
;
A
#
# COMPACT_ATOMS: atom_id res chain seq x y z
N MET A 1 5.94 -0.09 -34.66
CA MET A 1 6.36 -0.34 -33.27
C MET A 1 5.24 -1.01 -32.52
N LYS A 2 5.50 -2.17 -31.97
CA LYS A 2 4.53 -2.83 -31.08
C LYS A 2 4.48 -2.08 -29.76
N LYS A 3 3.26 -1.68 -29.32
CA LYS A 3 3.06 -1.18 -27.95
C LYS A 3 3.44 -2.29 -26.98
N LYS A 4 4.36 -1.98 -26.07
CA LYS A 4 4.70 -2.88 -24.97
C LYS A 4 3.56 -2.84 -23.95
N LEU A 5 2.87 -3.97 -23.79
CA LEU A 5 1.82 -4.10 -22.77
C LEU A 5 2.45 -4.55 -21.47
N PHE A 6 2.13 -3.84 -20.38
CA PHE A 6 2.53 -4.21 -19.03
C PHE A 6 1.34 -4.82 -18.29
N LYS A 7 1.61 -5.85 -17.50
CA LYS A 7 0.65 -6.40 -16.56
C LYS A 7 0.80 -5.68 -15.23
N GLY A 8 -0.31 -5.44 -14.54
CA GLY A 8 -0.31 -4.83 -13.23
C GLY A 8 -0.74 -5.80 -12.15
N ALA A 9 -0.12 -5.71 -10.99
CA ALA A 9 -0.53 -6.41 -9.78
C ALA A 9 -0.87 -5.38 -8.72
N PHE A 10 -2.09 -5.41 -8.22
CA PHE A 10 -2.54 -4.58 -7.11
C PHE A 10 -2.46 -5.40 -5.83
N ILE A 11 -1.68 -4.93 -4.88
CA ILE A 11 -1.37 -5.67 -3.66
C ILE A 11 -1.73 -4.83 -2.45
N ASP A 12 -2.43 -5.43 -1.51
CA ASP A 12 -2.72 -4.81 -0.22
C ASP A 12 -1.45 -4.77 0.64
N ARG A 13 -1.39 -3.85 1.59
CA ARG A 13 -0.28 -3.77 2.53
C ARG A 13 -0.50 -4.69 3.72
N ASP A 14 -1.41 -4.31 4.63
CA ASP A 14 -1.62 -5.04 5.87
C ASP A 14 -2.23 -6.43 5.63
N GLY A 15 -1.56 -7.45 6.10
CA GLY A 15 -1.95 -8.85 5.90
C GLY A 15 -1.37 -9.49 4.63
N VAL A 16 -0.74 -8.73 3.75
CA VAL A 16 -0.09 -9.22 2.52
C VAL A 16 1.40 -8.88 2.50
N ILE A 17 1.75 -7.61 2.55
CA ILE A 17 3.16 -7.17 2.63
C ILE A 17 3.70 -7.41 4.03
N ASN A 18 2.97 -6.96 5.02
CA ASN A 18 3.32 -7.07 6.43
C ASN A 18 2.23 -7.76 7.24
N LYS A 19 2.61 -8.28 8.39
CA LYS A 19 1.65 -8.86 9.34
C LYS A 19 0.69 -7.80 9.82
N ASP A 20 -0.60 -8.11 9.83
CA ASP A 20 -1.64 -7.20 10.29
C ASP A 20 -1.70 -7.25 11.84
N LEU A 21 -1.02 -6.32 12.45
CA LEU A 21 -0.98 -6.16 13.92
C LEU A 21 -1.88 -5.00 14.38
N SER A 22 -2.87 -4.65 13.58
CA SER A 22 -3.78 -3.51 13.79
C SER A 22 -3.06 -2.15 13.81
N TYR A 23 -3.32 -1.34 12.79
CA TYR A 23 -2.81 0.03 12.67
C TYR A 23 -1.27 0.13 12.77
N VAL A 24 -0.56 -0.63 11.94
CA VAL A 24 0.91 -0.61 11.92
C VAL A 24 1.41 0.69 11.30
N TYR A 25 2.09 1.51 12.09
CA TYR A 25 2.67 2.79 11.65
C TYR A 25 4.09 3.02 12.19
N GLU A 26 4.60 2.11 13.02
CA GLU A 26 5.95 2.18 13.58
C GLU A 26 6.82 1.03 13.05
N LYS A 27 8.12 1.32 12.86
CA LYS A 27 9.09 0.34 12.35
C LYS A 27 9.12 -0.96 13.16
N LYS A 28 9.05 -0.85 14.49
CA LYS A 28 9.09 -2.01 15.40
C LYS A 28 7.94 -2.99 15.19
N ASN A 29 6.81 -2.51 14.65
CA ASN A 29 5.62 -3.30 14.40
C ASN A 29 5.48 -3.72 12.94
N PHE A 30 6.37 -3.26 12.07
CA PHE A 30 6.32 -3.61 10.66
C PHE A 30 7.13 -4.89 10.41
N ILE A 31 6.42 -6.01 10.33
CA ILE A 31 7.01 -7.33 10.14
C ILE A 31 6.55 -7.85 8.79
N PHE A 32 7.49 -8.08 7.87
CA PHE A 32 7.16 -8.62 6.55
C PHE A 32 6.56 -10.02 6.67
N GLN A 33 5.57 -10.30 5.83
CA GLN A 33 4.99 -11.64 5.72
C GLN A 33 6.03 -12.61 5.14
N ASP A 34 5.97 -13.86 5.61
CA ASP A 34 6.81 -14.92 5.08
C ASP A 34 6.52 -15.11 3.59
N GLY A 35 7.57 -15.22 2.79
CA GLY A 35 7.45 -15.45 1.35
C GLY A 35 7.13 -14.20 0.52
N ILE A 36 6.91 -13.03 1.14
CA ILE A 36 6.53 -11.83 0.36
C ILE A 36 7.65 -11.37 -0.57
N PHE A 37 8.92 -11.45 -0.15
CA PHE A 37 10.04 -11.07 -1.00
C PHE A 37 10.10 -11.93 -2.26
N ASP A 38 9.92 -13.23 -2.12
CA ASP A 38 9.93 -14.16 -3.25
C ASP A 38 8.77 -13.90 -4.21
N LEU A 39 7.58 -13.63 -3.66
CA LEU A 39 6.41 -13.28 -4.47
C LEU A 39 6.65 -12.01 -5.29
N LEU A 40 7.13 -10.95 -4.64
CA LEU A 40 7.37 -9.67 -5.31
C LEU A 40 8.46 -9.78 -6.36
N ARG A 41 9.55 -10.51 -6.07
CA ARG A 41 10.61 -10.76 -7.04
C ARG A 41 10.09 -11.54 -8.25
N THR A 42 9.25 -12.54 -8.03
CA THR A 42 8.63 -13.31 -9.09
C THR A 42 7.77 -12.44 -9.98
N LEU A 43 6.97 -11.55 -9.39
CA LEU A 43 6.14 -10.60 -10.16
C LEU A 43 7.02 -9.67 -11.01
N ASN A 44 8.09 -9.13 -10.43
CA ASN A 44 9.03 -8.29 -11.19
C ASN A 44 9.66 -9.05 -12.36
N LYS A 45 10.10 -10.29 -12.13
CA LYS A 45 10.69 -11.13 -13.19
C LYS A 45 9.73 -11.39 -14.32
N LYS A 46 8.44 -11.51 -14.04
CA LYS A 46 7.38 -11.71 -15.03
C LYS A 46 6.87 -10.40 -15.64
N ASN A 47 7.57 -9.30 -15.40
CA ASN A 47 7.23 -7.96 -15.91
C ASN A 47 5.90 -7.40 -15.41
N TYR A 48 5.49 -7.76 -14.20
CA TYR A 48 4.37 -7.11 -13.54
C TYR A 48 4.81 -5.78 -12.91
N LEU A 49 4.02 -4.74 -13.16
CA LEU A 49 4.10 -3.51 -12.38
C LEU A 49 3.37 -3.74 -11.06
N ILE A 50 4.01 -3.46 -9.96
CA ILE A 50 3.43 -3.70 -8.63
C ILE A 50 2.97 -2.37 -8.04
N CYS A 51 1.68 -2.28 -7.73
CA CYS A 51 1.08 -1.13 -7.05
C CYS A 51 0.49 -1.59 -5.71
N ILE A 52 0.91 -0.94 -4.64
CA ILE A 52 0.34 -1.19 -3.32
C ILE A 52 -0.85 -0.26 -3.14
N VAL A 53 -2.01 -0.83 -2.82
CA VAL A 53 -3.26 -0.10 -2.60
C VAL A 53 -3.83 -0.50 -1.24
N THR A 54 -3.93 0.46 -0.31
CA THR A 54 -4.22 0.15 1.08
C THR A 54 -5.19 1.14 1.71
N ASN A 55 -6.12 0.64 2.51
CA ASN A 55 -6.93 1.46 3.41
C ASN A 55 -6.12 1.73 4.67
N GLN A 56 -6.02 3.01 5.05
CA GLN A 56 -5.28 3.43 6.25
C GLN A 56 -6.16 4.35 7.11
N SER A 57 -7.28 3.81 7.57
CA SER A 57 -8.28 4.54 8.33
C SER A 57 -7.81 5.00 9.72
N GLY A 58 -6.69 4.46 10.20
CA GLY A 58 -6.07 4.93 11.45
C GLY A 58 -5.75 6.41 11.42
N ILE A 59 -5.52 6.98 10.25
CA ILE A 59 -5.31 8.42 10.08
C ILE A 59 -6.60 9.18 10.44
N ALA A 60 -7.73 8.79 9.88
CA ALA A 60 -9.04 9.39 10.20
C ALA A 60 -9.39 9.20 11.67
N ARG A 61 -9.01 8.07 12.26
CA ARG A 61 -9.26 7.76 13.68
C ARG A 61 -8.32 8.50 14.64
N GLY A 62 -7.33 9.23 14.15
CA GLY A 62 -6.36 9.95 14.97
C GLY A 62 -5.30 9.05 15.62
N LEU A 63 -5.14 7.81 15.16
CA LEU A 63 -4.17 6.87 15.72
C LEU A 63 -2.75 7.12 15.24
N PHE A 64 -2.62 7.66 14.04
CA PHE A 64 -1.35 8.11 13.47
C PHE A 64 -1.61 9.17 12.40
N THR A 65 -0.55 9.90 12.04
CA THR A 65 -0.65 11.01 11.10
C THR A 65 -0.24 10.59 9.67
N GLU A 66 -0.58 11.43 8.69
CA GLU A 66 -0.07 11.27 7.31
C GLU A 66 1.45 11.24 7.28
N LEU A 67 2.12 12.04 8.13
CA LEU A 67 3.58 12.05 8.20
C LEU A 67 4.12 10.72 8.73
N GLN A 68 3.49 10.15 9.75
CA GLN A 68 3.87 8.83 10.27
C GLN A 68 3.65 7.74 9.25
N TYR A 69 2.53 7.79 8.51
CA TYR A 69 2.26 6.89 7.40
C TYR A 69 3.35 6.99 6.34
N LYS A 70 3.73 8.20 5.95
CA LYS A 70 4.79 8.42 4.96
C LYS A 70 6.11 7.84 5.42
N LYS A 71 6.46 8.03 6.68
CA LYS A 71 7.73 7.51 7.25
C LYS A 71 7.78 5.98 7.22
N ILE A 72 6.70 5.30 7.59
CA ILE A 72 6.70 3.83 7.54
C ILE A 72 6.72 3.33 6.10
N THR A 73 6.06 4.03 5.18
CA THR A 73 6.08 3.70 3.76
C THR A 73 7.49 3.84 3.18
N ASP A 74 8.17 4.94 3.44
CA ASP A 74 9.55 5.14 3.00
C ASP A 74 10.47 4.04 3.57
N TYR A 75 10.25 3.64 4.81
CA TYR A 75 11.02 2.61 5.48
C TYR A 75 10.93 1.27 4.74
N TYR A 76 9.72 0.74 4.53
CA TYR A 76 9.61 -0.58 3.91
C TYR A 76 9.87 -0.55 2.40
N ILE A 77 9.57 0.54 1.72
CA ILE A 77 9.91 0.70 0.30
C ILE A 77 11.43 0.70 0.10
N ASN A 78 12.19 1.36 0.98
CA ASN A 78 13.65 1.34 0.91
C ASN A 78 14.20 -0.07 1.13
N ILE A 79 13.66 -0.85 2.06
CA ILE A 79 14.07 -2.24 2.27
C ILE A 79 13.83 -3.07 1.01
N LEU A 80 12.66 -2.91 0.39
CA LEU A 80 12.33 -3.62 -0.85
C LEU A 80 13.27 -3.22 -1.99
N ARG A 81 13.58 -1.93 -2.10
CA ARG A 81 14.52 -1.42 -3.12
C ARG A 81 15.92 -2.02 -2.93
N TYR A 82 16.43 -2.05 -1.71
CA TYR A 82 17.71 -2.69 -1.40
C TYR A 82 17.71 -4.19 -1.70
N SER A 83 16.54 -4.80 -1.67
CA SER A 83 16.36 -6.22 -2.04
C SER A 83 16.11 -6.41 -3.53
N GLU A 84 16.33 -5.36 -4.33
CA GLU A 84 16.15 -5.35 -5.79
C GLU A 84 14.70 -5.65 -6.23
N ILE A 85 13.74 -5.22 -5.41
CA ILE A 85 12.30 -5.30 -5.72
C ILE A 85 11.82 -3.91 -6.11
N HIS A 86 11.23 -3.81 -7.30
CA HIS A 86 10.67 -2.56 -7.80
C HIS A 86 9.17 -2.48 -7.52
N ILE A 87 8.76 -1.44 -6.80
CA ILE A 87 7.36 -1.09 -6.57
C ILE A 87 7.05 0.16 -7.39
N SER A 88 6.04 0.08 -8.24
CA SER A 88 5.69 1.17 -9.17
C SER A 88 4.95 2.31 -8.50
N GLY A 89 4.20 2.04 -7.43
CA GLY A 89 3.51 3.08 -6.69
C GLY A 89 2.85 2.54 -5.43
N VAL A 90 2.59 3.45 -4.50
CA VAL A 90 1.87 3.15 -3.26
C VAL A 90 0.75 4.18 -3.12
N TYR A 91 -0.48 3.71 -2.98
CA TYR A 91 -1.67 4.54 -2.89
C TYR A 91 -2.46 4.15 -1.65
N HIS A 92 -2.88 5.14 -0.88
CA HIS A 92 -3.64 4.89 0.35
C HIS A 92 -4.90 5.72 0.44
N CYS A 93 -5.87 5.22 1.20
CA CYS A 93 -7.05 5.97 1.58
C CYS A 93 -7.02 6.20 3.10
N PRO A 94 -6.91 7.45 3.55
CA PRO A 94 -6.87 7.76 4.99
C PRO A 94 -8.25 7.90 5.62
N HIS A 95 -9.32 7.80 4.83
CA HIS A 95 -10.67 8.13 5.26
C HIS A 95 -11.41 6.95 5.87
N HIS A 96 -12.40 7.26 6.72
CA HIS A 96 -13.33 6.27 7.25
C HIS A 96 -14.72 6.92 7.37
N PRO A 97 -15.81 6.22 7.01
CA PRO A 97 -17.17 6.79 7.02
C PRO A 97 -17.59 7.38 8.37
N ASP A 98 -17.13 6.80 9.49
CA ASP A 98 -17.53 7.20 10.83
C ASP A 98 -16.61 8.26 11.46
N TYR A 99 -15.38 8.44 10.95
CA TYR A 99 -14.36 9.28 11.57
C TYR A 99 -13.90 10.45 10.72
N SER A 100 -14.19 10.44 9.42
CA SER A 100 -13.85 11.54 8.53
C SER A 100 -14.93 12.61 8.57
N ASN A 101 -14.55 13.86 8.21
CA ASN A 101 -15.54 14.93 8.03
C ASN A 101 -16.46 14.62 6.84
N GLU A 102 -17.54 15.39 6.68
CA GLU A 102 -18.56 15.13 5.66
C GLU A 102 -18.02 15.10 4.24
N ASN A 103 -16.97 15.86 3.95
CA ASN A 103 -16.34 15.89 2.62
C ASN A 103 -15.66 14.57 2.26
N PHE A 104 -15.28 13.77 3.24
CA PHE A 104 -14.50 12.55 3.05
C PHE A 104 -15.18 11.26 3.49
N LYS A 105 -16.36 11.35 4.15
CA LYS A 105 -17.11 10.16 4.59
C LYS A 105 -17.43 9.21 3.44
N ASN A 106 -17.75 9.76 2.29
CA ASN A 106 -18.12 9.03 1.08
C ASN A 106 -17.03 9.16 0.01
N CYS A 107 -15.76 9.14 0.40
CA CYS A 107 -14.66 9.22 -0.54
C CYS A 107 -14.70 8.04 -1.53
N ASN A 108 -14.06 8.23 -2.69
CA ASN A 108 -13.95 7.20 -3.72
C ASN A 108 -12.72 6.31 -3.51
N CYS A 109 -11.82 6.66 -2.58
CA CYS A 109 -10.54 5.97 -2.43
C CYS A 109 -10.57 4.76 -1.51
N ARG A 110 -11.55 4.67 -0.58
CA ARG A 110 -11.61 3.54 0.36
C ARG A 110 -12.07 2.27 -0.36
N LYS A 111 -11.22 1.23 -0.35
CA LYS A 111 -11.60 -0.09 -0.89
C LYS A 111 -12.87 -0.62 -0.18
N PRO A 112 -13.82 -1.22 -0.89
CA PRO A 112 -13.76 -1.69 -2.29
C PRO A 112 -14.05 -0.65 -3.37
N LYS A 113 -14.17 0.62 -3.05
CA LYS A 113 -14.35 1.67 -4.06
C LYS A 113 -13.11 1.81 -4.95
N PRO A 114 -13.25 2.21 -6.23
CA PRO A 114 -12.19 2.08 -7.22
C PRO A 114 -11.14 3.19 -7.23
N GLY A 115 -11.25 4.22 -6.39
CA GLY A 115 -10.42 5.42 -6.50
C GLY A 115 -8.92 5.17 -6.49
N LEU A 116 -8.41 4.29 -5.59
CA LEU A 116 -7.00 3.96 -5.52
C LEU A 116 -6.51 3.20 -6.76
N PHE A 117 -7.33 2.28 -7.27
CA PHE A 117 -7.01 1.52 -8.48
C PHE A 117 -6.95 2.41 -9.71
N LEU A 118 -7.81 3.44 -9.77
CA LEU A 118 -7.82 4.39 -10.88
C LEU A 118 -6.61 5.33 -10.85
N LYS A 119 -6.08 5.64 -9.67
CA LYS A 119 -4.84 6.42 -9.54
C LYS A 119 -3.59 5.62 -9.92
N ALA A 120 -3.65 4.35 -9.71
CA ALA A 120 -2.50 3.46 -9.94
C ALA A 120 -2.16 3.25 -11.42
#